data_bf5b77d76da9f70c40e7e55d4ddabbad
#
_entry.id   bf5b77d76da9f70c40e7e55d4ddabbad
#
_cell.length_a   1.000
_cell.length_b   1.000
_cell.length_c   1.000
_cell.angle_alpha   90.00
_cell.angle_beta   90.00
_cell.angle_gamma   90.00
#
_symmetry.space_group_name_H-M   'P 1'
#
loop_
_entity.id
_entity.type
_entity.pdbx_description
1 polymer ?
#
loop_
_entity_poly.entity_id
_entity_poly.type
_entity_poly.pdbx_seq_one_letter_code
_entity_poly.pdbx_strand_id
1 'polypeptide(L)'
;MYKRQALDNAGIVNFGYDRIAYADVKGVKVALIGTYMLAEGLDIKDEMVANINTAKSEGAQIIVVFTHWGIEKETVPGTDQVELGHAAIDAGATLVVGSHPHVIQGYEKYNGRYIVYSLGNFCFGGNKNPSDKDCMIFQQTFTVTGNDVASDDAINVIPCSISSSSSSNNYQPTPAEGDEADRILA
;
A
#
# COMPACT_ATOMS: atom_id res chain seq x y z
N MET A 1 11.95 -12.63 12.73
CA MET A 1 12.81 -13.71 12.24
C MET A 1 12.02 -14.98 11.89
N TYR A 2 11.26 -15.60 12.79
CA TYR A 2 10.54 -16.86 12.53
C TYR A 2 9.49 -16.80 11.40
N LYS A 3 8.73 -15.68 11.24
CA LYS A 3 7.73 -15.55 10.17
C LYS A 3 8.36 -15.60 8.78
N ARG A 4 9.44 -14.85 8.54
CA ARG A 4 10.16 -14.88 7.26
C ARG A 4 10.65 -16.29 6.93
N GLN A 5 11.28 -16.95 7.89
CA GLN A 5 11.79 -18.31 7.69
C GLN A 5 10.67 -19.31 7.35
N ALA A 6 9.49 -19.16 7.96
CA ALA A 6 8.34 -20.01 7.64
C ALA A 6 7.82 -19.76 6.21
N LEU A 7 7.79 -18.48 5.77
CA LEU A 7 7.42 -18.13 4.41
C LEU A 7 8.46 -18.66 3.40
N ASP A 8 9.74 -18.46 3.67
CA ASP A 8 10.83 -18.94 2.83
C ASP A 8 10.80 -20.47 2.69
N ASN A 9 10.57 -21.20 3.79
CA ASN A 9 10.42 -22.66 3.79
C ASN A 9 9.21 -23.15 2.99
N ALA A 10 8.16 -22.33 2.92
CA ALA A 10 6.96 -22.63 2.15
C ALA A 10 7.07 -22.17 0.69
N GLY A 11 8.20 -21.60 0.26
CA GLY A 11 8.37 -21.04 -1.08
C GLY A 11 7.54 -19.78 -1.35
N ILE A 12 7.10 -19.09 -0.28
CA ILE A 12 6.29 -17.88 -0.40
C ILE A 12 7.22 -16.67 -0.45
N VAL A 13 7.15 -15.93 -1.55
CA VAL A 13 7.90 -14.68 -1.72
C VAL A 13 7.44 -13.65 -0.68
N ASN A 14 8.39 -13.02 -0.02
CA ASN A 14 8.12 -12.00 0.99
C ASN A 14 9.14 -10.86 0.90
N PHE A 15 8.76 -9.68 1.38
CA PHE A 15 9.56 -8.47 1.31
C PHE A 15 9.43 -7.64 2.59
N GLY A 16 10.25 -6.58 2.67
CA GLY A 16 10.29 -5.65 3.80
C GLY A 16 11.66 -5.60 4.46
N TYR A 17 11.96 -4.52 5.15
CA TYR A 17 13.30 -4.16 5.63
C TYR A 17 14.30 -4.13 4.45
N ASP A 18 15.39 -4.87 4.56
CA ASP A 18 16.46 -5.02 3.58
C ASP A 18 16.12 -5.92 2.38
N ARG A 19 14.92 -6.53 2.37
CA ARG A 19 14.52 -7.49 1.32
C ARG A 19 13.58 -6.84 0.33
N ILE A 20 14.00 -6.77 -0.92
CA ILE A 20 13.16 -6.43 -2.08
C ILE A 20 12.65 -7.73 -2.70
N ALA A 21 11.36 -7.81 -2.99
CA ALA A 21 10.82 -8.91 -3.78
C ALA A 21 10.62 -8.47 -5.23
N TYR A 22 10.85 -9.40 -6.16
CA TYR A 22 10.65 -9.19 -7.58
C TYR A 22 9.65 -10.18 -8.14
N ALA A 23 8.82 -9.70 -9.05
CA ALA A 23 7.91 -10.51 -9.84
C ALA A 23 8.02 -10.15 -11.32
N ASP A 24 7.91 -11.14 -12.19
CA ASP A 24 7.67 -10.90 -13.61
C ASP A 24 6.15 -10.94 -13.86
N VAL A 25 5.62 -9.84 -14.38
CA VAL A 25 4.21 -9.75 -14.75
C VAL A 25 4.12 -9.42 -16.22
N LYS A 26 3.84 -10.40 -17.02
CA LYS A 26 3.74 -10.28 -18.51
C LYS A 26 5.01 -9.69 -19.15
N GLY A 27 6.18 -10.06 -18.65
CA GLY A 27 7.47 -9.56 -19.13
C GLY A 27 7.88 -8.22 -18.53
N VAL A 28 7.13 -7.69 -17.58
CA VAL A 28 7.46 -6.46 -16.83
C VAL A 28 8.01 -6.83 -15.47
N LYS A 29 9.22 -6.38 -15.16
CA LYS A 29 9.81 -6.60 -13.83
C LYS A 29 9.21 -5.62 -12.81
N VAL A 30 8.54 -6.17 -11.82
CA VAL A 30 7.91 -5.44 -10.71
C VAL A 30 8.72 -5.66 -9.43
N ALA A 31 9.08 -4.58 -8.74
CA ALA A 31 9.70 -4.63 -7.42
C ALA A 31 8.68 -4.27 -6.33
N LEU A 32 8.71 -5.01 -5.22
CA LEU A 32 7.93 -4.77 -4.02
C LEU A 32 8.87 -4.45 -2.86
N ILE A 33 8.71 -3.28 -2.27
CA ILE A 33 9.53 -2.76 -1.17
C ILE A 33 8.62 -2.52 0.04
N GLY A 34 9.05 -2.93 1.22
CA GLY A 34 8.32 -2.70 2.46
C GLY A 34 9.09 -1.78 3.40
N THR A 35 8.45 -0.77 3.94
CA THR A 35 9.02 0.23 4.84
C THR A 35 8.22 0.30 6.14
N TYR A 36 8.91 0.33 7.30
CA TYR A 36 8.28 0.40 8.62
C TYR A 36 8.71 1.67 9.35
N MET A 37 7.86 2.69 9.30
CA MET A 37 8.15 4.03 9.83
C MET A 37 7.94 4.15 11.35
N LEU A 38 7.09 3.32 11.96
CA LEU A 38 6.66 3.53 13.35
C LEU A 38 7.78 3.44 14.39
N ALA A 39 8.85 2.69 14.10
CA ALA A 39 9.99 2.55 15.02
C ALA A 39 11.08 3.61 14.77
N GLU A 40 11.22 4.05 13.53
CA GLU A 40 12.39 4.83 13.07
C GLU A 40 12.02 6.24 12.62
N GLY A 41 10.71 6.55 12.53
CA GLY A 41 10.26 7.85 12.05
C GLY A 41 10.76 8.11 10.62
N LEU A 42 11.14 9.34 10.34
CA LEU A 42 11.68 9.73 9.03
C LEU A 42 13.11 9.24 8.76
N ASP A 43 13.83 8.70 9.76
CA ASP A 43 15.18 8.15 9.58
C ASP A 43 15.18 6.95 8.60
N ILE A 44 14.03 6.26 8.45
CA ILE A 44 13.84 5.19 7.48
C ILE A 44 13.89 5.66 6.02
N LYS A 45 13.83 6.96 5.76
CA LYS A 45 13.78 7.54 4.40
C LYS A 45 14.98 7.13 3.56
N ASP A 46 16.18 7.18 4.13
CA ASP A 46 17.40 6.87 3.39
C ASP A 46 17.45 5.39 2.98
N GLU A 47 17.02 4.47 3.86
CA GLU A 47 16.92 3.05 3.54
C GLU A 47 15.88 2.80 2.43
N MET A 48 14.71 3.42 2.53
CA MET A 48 13.66 3.31 1.51
C MET A 48 14.16 3.79 0.15
N VAL A 49 14.82 4.96 0.10
CA VAL A 49 15.39 5.52 -1.14
C VAL A 49 16.49 4.61 -1.71
N ALA A 50 17.35 4.07 -0.86
CA ALA A 50 18.38 3.12 -1.28
C ALA A 50 17.78 1.85 -1.89
N ASN A 51 16.73 1.30 -1.29
CA ASN A 51 16.01 0.14 -1.81
C ASN A 51 15.34 0.43 -3.16
N ILE A 52 14.74 1.62 -3.34
CA ILE A 52 14.16 2.05 -4.62
C ILE A 52 15.25 2.15 -5.69
N ASN A 53 16.39 2.76 -5.36
CA ASN A 53 17.52 2.87 -6.29
C ASN A 53 18.11 1.51 -6.66
N THR A 54 18.18 0.58 -5.71
CA THR A 54 18.57 -0.81 -5.97
C THR A 54 17.60 -1.47 -6.95
N ALA A 55 16.30 -1.37 -6.70
CA ALA A 55 15.28 -1.94 -7.60
C ALA A 55 15.40 -1.39 -9.02
N LYS A 56 15.64 -0.07 -9.17
CA LYS A 56 15.89 0.57 -10.48
C LYS A 56 17.14 0.00 -11.15
N SER A 57 18.25 -0.09 -10.42
CA SER A 57 19.52 -0.59 -10.96
C SER A 57 19.43 -2.06 -11.38
N GLU A 58 18.55 -2.82 -10.76
CA GLU A 58 18.26 -4.22 -11.11
C GLU A 58 17.21 -4.36 -12.23
N GLY A 59 16.76 -3.25 -12.81
CA GLY A 59 15.89 -3.20 -13.98
C GLY A 59 14.41 -3.36 -13.66
N ALA A 60 13.97 -3.07 -12.44
CA ALA A 60 12.55 -2.99 -12.16
C ALA A 60 11.92 -1.79 -12.90
N GLN A 61 10.85 -2.06 -13.63
CA GLN A 61 10.10 -1.05 -14.37
C GLN A 61 8.94 -0.48 -13.53
N ILE A 62 8.31 -1.33 -12.71
CA ILE A 62 7.31 -0.91 -11.73
C ILE A 62 7.87 -1.15 -10.34
N ILE A 63 7.82 -0.12 -9.49
CA ILE A 63 8.29 -0.17 -8.10
C ILE A 63 7.13 0.24 -7.19
N VAL A 64 6.65 -0.71 -6.40
CA VAL A 64 5.58 -0.47 -5.42
C VAL A 64 6.18 -0.46 -4.03
N VAL A 65 5.98 0.63 -3.31
CA VAL A 65 6.43 0.79 -1.92
C VAL A 65 5.22 0.62 -1.00
N PHE A 66 5.30 -0.35 -0.11
CA PHE A 66 4.33 -0.57 0.96
C PHE A 66 4.89 0.01 2.26
N THR A 67 4.14 0.93 2.87
CA THR A 67 4.55 1.60 4.10
C THR A 67 3.63 1.24 5.26
N HIS A 68 4.22 1.12 6.44
CA HIS A 68 3.49 0.99 7.69
C HIS A 68 3.78 2.22 8.55
N TRP A 69 2.85 3.17 8.58
CA TRP A 69 3.06 4.54 9.03
C TRP A 69 1.82 5.20 9.65
N GLY A 70 1.98 6.45 10.10
CA GLY A 70 0.88 7.28 10.56
C GLY A 70 0.44 6.98 11.99
N ILE A 71 -0.71 7.50 12.36
CA ILE A 71 -1.31 7.40 13.69
C ILE A 71 -2.64 6.65 13.57
N GLU A 72 -2.89 5.71 14.47
CA GLU A 72 -4.15 4.95 14.50
C GLU A 72 -5.35 5.88 14.62
N LYS A 73 -6.38 5.63 13.81
CA LYS A 73 -7.67 6.33 13.73
C LYS A 73 -7.62 7.78 13.23
N GLU A 74 -6.46 8.28 12.85
CA GLU A 74 -6.39 9.56 12.17
C GLU A 74 -6.78 9.37 10.70
N THR A 75 -7.79 10.12 10.24
CA THR A 75 -8.31 10.04 8.86
C THR A 75 -7.55 10.94 7.88
N VAL A 76 -6.77 11.88 8.39
CA VAL A 76 -5.93 12.78 7.59
C VAL A 76 -4.47 12.34 7.74
N PRO A 77 -3.74 12.16 6.64
CA PRO A 77 -2.32 11.77 6.72
C PRO A 77 -1.50 12.87 7.40
N GLY A 78 -0.58 12.47 8.27
CA GLY A 78 0.36 13.36 8.93
C GLY A 78 1.45 13.86 7.97
N THR A 79 2.12 14.95 8.36
CA THR A 79 3.21 15.56 7.57
C THR A 79 4.32 14.58 7.23
N ASP A 80 4.66 13.69 8.18
CA ASP A 80 5.71 12.69 7.98
C ASP A 80 5.33 11.63 6.94
N GLN A 81 4.03 11.26 6.88
CA GLN A 81 3.52 10.36 5.83
C GLN A 81 3.62 11.03 4.46
N VAL A 82 3.26 12.31 4.36
CA VAL A 82 3.35 13.08 3.12
C VAL A 82 4.80 13.19 2.68
N GLU A 83 5.73 13.56 3.59
CA GLU A 83 7.14 13.69 3.29
C GLU A 83 7.73 12.37 2.80
N LEU A 84 7.46 11.26 3.49
CA LEU A 84 7.99 9.95 3.12
C LEU A 84 7.39 9.46 1.79
N GLY A 85 6.10 9.67 1.57
CA GLY A 85 5.42 9.33 0.32
C GLY A 85 5.97 10.10 -0.88
N HIS A 86 6.17 11.40 -0.73
CA HIS A 86 6.79 12.25 -1.76
C HIS A 86 8.23 11.80 -2.04
N ALA A 87 9.03 11.54 -1.00
CA ALA A 87 10.40 11.06 -1.16
C ALA A 87 10.47 9.72 -1.91
N ALA A 88 9.51 8.81 -1.68
CA ALA A 88 9.45 7.56 -2.42
C ALA A 88 9.19 7.78 -3.91
N ILE A 89 8.23 8.65 -4.26
CA ILE A 89 7.93 8.97 -5.66
C ILE A 89 9.12 9.68 -6.32
N ASP A 90 9.74 10.66 -5.66
CA ASP A 90 10.90 11.39 -6.17
C ASP A 90 12.11 10.47 -6.40
N ALA A 91 12.28 9.43 -5.58
CA ALA A 91 13.28 8.38 -5.78
C ALA A 91 12.97 7.46 -6.97
N GLY A 92 11.71 7.40 -7.41
CA GLY A 92 11.27 6.63 -8.57
C GLY A 92 10.27 5.51 -8.30
N ALA A 93 9.62 5.49 -7.14
CA ALA A 93 8.48 4.61 -6.93
C ALA A 93 7.34 4.94 -7.91
N THR A 94 6.66 3.91 -8.40
CA THR A 94 5.52 4.07 -9.32
C THR A 94 4.18 4.10 -8.59
N LEU A 95 4.15 3.56 -7.37
CA LEU A 95 2.99 3.57 -6.49
C LEU A 95 3.47 3.45 -5.04
N VAL A 96 2.85 4.20 -4.14
CA VAL A 96 3.02 4.06 -2.68
C VAL A 96 1.69 3.65 -2.07
N VAL A 97 1.72 2.63 -1.20
CA VAL A 97 0.53 2.11 -0.52
C VAL A 97 0.79 2.03 0.98
N GLY A 98 0.03 2.79 1.73
CA GLY A 98 0.13 2.89 3.17
C GLY A 98 -0.80 1.97 3.94
N SER A 99 -0.39 1.70 5.17
CA SER A 99 -1.14 0.91 6.14
C SER A 99 -0.82 1.37 7.56
N HIS A 100 -1.49 0.87 8.56
CA HIS A 100 -1.40 1.11 9.99
C HIS A 100 -2.51 1.98 10.58
N PRO A 101 -2.98 3.10 9.99
CA PRO A 101 -3.98 3.94 10.65
C PRO A 101 -5.29 3.20 11.03
N HIS A 102 -5.53 2.02 10.46
CA HIS A 102 -6.74 1.22 10.69
C HIS A 102 -8.04 1.90 10.26
N VAL A 103 -7.93 3.01 9.55
CA VAL A 103 -9.00 3.76 8.89
C VAL A 103 -8.54 4.12 7.48
N ILE A 104 -9.45 4.47 6.60
CA ILE A 104 -9.10 5.01 5.29
C ILE A 104 -8.50 6.42 5.47
N GLN A 105 -7.35 6.63 4.82
CA GLN A 105 -6.76 7.97 4.63
C GLN A 105 -6.62 8.18 3.14
N GLY A 106 -7.46 8.66 2.42
CA GLY A 106 -7.44 9.03 1.03
C GLY A 106 -6.18 8.70 0.20
N TYR A 107 -6.09 9.32 -0.94
CA TYR A 107 -4.92 9.23 -1.84
C TYR A 107 -4.68 10.58 -2.52
N GLU A 108 -3.46 10.78 -2.99
CA GLU A 108 -3.11 11.94 -3.84
C GLU A 108 -2.35 11.49 -5.09
N LYS A 109 -2.31 12.37 -6.09
CA LYS A 109 -1.45 12.24 -7.26
C LYS A 109 -0.30 13.25 -7.15
N TYR A 110 0.90 12.76 -6.86
CA TYR A 110 2.12 13.56 -6.74
C TYR A 110 3.10 13.19 -7.86
N ASN A 111 3.60 14.18 -8.58
CA ASN A 111 4.51 14.00 -9.75
C ASN A 111 4.04 12.92 -10.73
N GLY A 112 2.70 12.84 -10.97
CA GLY A 112 2.09 11.89 -11.90
C GLY A 112 1.97 10.47 -11.38
N ARG A 113 2.25 10.21 -10.09
CA ARG A 113 2.14 8.91 -9.42
C ARG A 113 1.19 8.99 -8.24
N TYR A 114 0.60 7.86 -7.86
CA TYR A 114 -0.34 7.82 -6.74
C TYR A 114 0.35 7.42 -5.44
N ILE A 115 -0.07 8.09 -4.36
CA ILE A 115 0.23 7.74 -2.97
C ILE A 115 -1.11 7.48 -2.30
N VAL A 116 -1.34 6.26 -1.87
CA VAL A 116 -2.52 5.86 -1.09
C VAL A 116 -2.08 5.78 0.36
N TYR A 117 -2.58 6.68 1.21
CA TYR A 117 -2.09 6.84 2.57
C TYR A 117 -2.52 5.74 3.53
N SER A 118 -3.74 5.24 3.40
CA SER A 118 -4.20 4.04 4.12
C SER A 118 -5.43 3.44 3.45
N LEU A 119 -5.41 2.13 3.28
CA LEU A 119 -6.54 1.36 2.72
C LEU A 119 -7.59 0.98 3.79
N GLY A 120 -7.36 1.29 5.07
CA GLY A 120 -8.14 0.76 6.16
C GLY A 120 -7.82 -0.71 6.47
N ASN A 121 -8.67 -1.33 7.28
CA ASN A 121 -8.58 -2.77 7.58
C ASN A 121 -9.29 -3.58 6.51
N PHE A 122 -8.64 -4.58 5.93
CA PHE A 122 -9.28 -5.46 4.95
C PHE A 122 -9.61 -6.84 5.55
N CYS A 123 -8.62 -7.68 5.74
CA CYS A 123 -8.76 -8.98 6.40
C CYS A 123 -8.29 -8.86 7.86
N PHE A 124 -9.12 -8.32 8.74
CA PHE A 124 -8.71 -7.90 10.08
C PHE A 124 -9.23 -8.85 11.16
N GLY A 125 -8.33 -9.67 11.71
CA GLY A 125 -8.64 -10.63 12.79
C GLY A 125 -8.51 -10.09 14.21
N GLY A 126 -8.08 -8.84 14.41
CA GLY A 126 -7.74 -8.30 15.72
C GLY A 126 -8.93 -7.88 16.58
N ASN A 127 -10.11 -7.69 15.99
CA ASN A 127 -11.29 -7.23 16.72
C ASN A 127 -12.56 -7.86 16.13
N LYS A 128 -13.43 -8.34 17.02
CA LYS A 128 -14.73 -8.94 16.63
C LYS A 128 -15.76 -7.91 16.19
N ASN A 129 -15.63 -6.67 16.63
CA ASN A 129 -16.54 -5.58 16.27
C ASN A 129 -15.81 -4.23 16.35
N PRO A 130 -14.89 -3.93 15.41
CA PRO A 130 -14.25 -2.63 15.37
C PRO A 130 -15.28 -1.53 15.12
N SER A 131 -15.02 -0.33 15.66
CA SER A 131 -15.89 0.83 15.47
C SER A 131 -15.91 1.32 14.04
N ASP A 132 -14.79 1.18 13.33
CA ASP A 132 -14.66 1.48 11.91
C ASP A 132 -14.50 0.16 11.15
N LYS A 133 -15.34 -0.02 10.15
CA LYS A 133 -15.35 -1.19 9.27
C LYS A 133 -15.04 -0.84 7.82
N ASP A 134 -14.76 0.43 7.56
CA ASP A 134 -14.52 0.91 6.22
C ASP A 134 -13.12 0.54 5.75
N CYS A 135 -13.04 0.08 4.54
CA CYS A 135 -11.79 -0.18 3.85
C CYS A 135 -11.99 -0.02 2.34
N MET A 136 -10.89 -0.04 1.61
CA MET A 136 -10.95 0.06 0.16
C MET A 136 -9.95 -0.85 -0.52
N ILE A 137 -10.29 -1.24 -1.76
CA ILE A 137 -9.36 -1.80 -2.72
C ILE A 137 -8.98 -0.69 -3.68
N PHE A 138 -7.69 -0.42 -3.81
CA PHE A 138 -7.15 0.50 -4.80
C PHE A 138 -6.55 -0.28 -5.96
N GLN A 139 -7.07 -0.06 -7.16
CA GLN A 139 -6.56 -0.66 -8.39
C GLN A 139 -5.99 0.44 -9.29
N GLN A 140 -4.81 0.19 -9.85
CA GLN A 140 -4.19 1.06 -10.84
C GLN A 140 -3.70 0.24 -12.01
N THR A 141 -3.96 0.75 -13.22
CA THR A 141 -3.42 0.18 -14.46
C THR A 141 -2.13 0.90 -14.82
N PHE A 142 -1.10 0.14 -15.17
CA PHE A 142 0.14 0.66 -15.73
C PHE A 142 0.27 0.19 -17.18
N THR A 143 0.57 1.12 -18.08
CA THR A 143 0.94 0.80 -19.46
C THR A 143 2.45 0.92 -19.59
N VAL A 144 3.10 -0.18 -19.99
CA VAL A 144 4.55 -0.23 -20.15
C VAL A 144 4.89 -0.34 -21.63
N THR A 145 5.68 0.61 -22.13
CA THR A 145 6.16 0.62 -23.53
C THR A 145 7.68 0.74 -23.52
N GLY A 146 8.37 -0.36 -23.78
CA GLY A 146 9.83 -0.42 -23.59
C GLY A 146 10.18 -0.20 -22.12
N ASN A 147 10.94 0.86 -21.83
CA ASN A 147 11.29 1.23 -20.45
C ASN A 147 10.36 2.31 -19.86
N ASP A 148 9.44 2.84 -20.65
CA ASP A 148 8.53 3.87 -20.19
C ASP A 148 7.32 3.25 -19.51
N VAL A 149 7.04 3.70 -18.30
CA VAL A 149 5.86 3.33 -17.52
C VAL A 149 4.95 4.54 -17.43
N ALA A 150 3.90 4.53 -18.25
CA ALA A 150 2.81 5.47 -18.10
C ALA A 150 1.92 4.99 -16.94
N SER A 151 1.65 5.86 -15.98
CA SER A 151 0.51 5.69 -15.13
C SER A 151 -0.68 6.24 -15.88
N ASP A 152 -1.51 5.35 -16.42
CA ASP A 152 -2.82 5.78 -16.85
C ASP A 152 -3.55 6.32 -15.63
N ASP A 153 -4.36 7.37 -15.82
CA ASP A 153 -5.28 7.86 -14.77
C ASP A 153 -6.42 6.85 -14.51
N ALA A 154 -6.29 5.64 -15.04
CA ALA A 154 -7.21 4.54 -14.85
C ALA A 154 -6.98 3.92 -13.46
N ILE A 155 -7.47 4.61 -12.44
CA ILE A 155 -7.63 4.04 -11.10
C ILE A 155 -9.07 3.60 -10.90
N ASN A 156 -9.25 2.57 -10.09
CA ASN A 156 -10.55 2.13 -9.61
C ASN A 156 -10.46 1.94 -8.10
N VAL A 157 -11.23 2.72 -7.37
CA VAL A 157 -11.35 2.62 -5.91
C VAL A 157 -12.64 1.89 -5.59
N ILE A 158 -12.54 0.72 -5.00
CA ILE A 158 -13.69 -0.09 -4.61
C ILE A 158 -13.86 0.06 -3.10
N PRO A 159 -14.90 0.78 -2.64
CA PRO A 159 -15.21 0.85 -1.22
C PRO A 159 -15.67 -0.51 -0.72
N CYS A 160 -15.22 -0.87 0.47
CA CYS A 160 -15.50 -2.16 1.07
C CYS A 160 -15.80 -2.01 2.57
N SER A 161 -16.51 -3.00 3.11
CA SER A 161 -16.53 -3.24 4.55
C SER A 161 -15.67 -4.46 4.88
N ILE A 162 -15.01 -4.46 6.04
CA ILE A 162 -14.27 -5.63 6.54
C ILE A 162 -15.14 -6.86 6.80
N SER A 163 -16.46 -6.71 6.73
CA SER A 163 -17.43 -7.72 7.10
C SER A 163 -18.66 -7.65 6.21
N SER A 164 -19.20 -8.80 5.84
CA SER A 164 -20.51 -8.90 5.20
C SER A 164 -21.67 -8.78 6.20
N SER A 165 -21.37 -8.63 7.51
CA SER A 165 -22.35 -8.44 8.58
C SER A 165 -22.19 -7.08 9.23
N SER A 166 -23.30 -6.35 9.39
CA SER A 166 -23.32 -5.05 10.06
C SER A 166 -23.11 -5.15 11.58
N SER A 167 -23.49 -6.28 12.19
CA SER A 167 -23.51 -6.45 13.65
C SER A 167 -22.17 -6.91 14.24
N SER A 168 -21.30 -7.52 13.44
CA SER A 168 -20.01 -8.07 13.89
C SER A 168 -19.05 -8.24 12.73
N ASN A 169 -17.76 -8.38 13.03
CA ASN A 169 -16.78 -8.77 12.03
C ASN A 169 -16.81 -10.29 11.83
N ASN A 170 -17.27 -10.73 10.68
CA ASN A 170 -17.25 -12.12 10.27
C ASN A 170 -16.01 -12.50 9.44
N TYR A 171 -15.05 -11.56 9.34
CA TYR A 171 -13.77 -11.71 8.62
C TYR A 171 -13.92 -11.96 7.11
N GLN A 172 -15.01 -11.48 6.54
CA GLN A 172 -15.32 -11.59 5.12
C GLN A 172 -15.43 -10.18 4.51
N PRO A 173 -14.34 -9.59 4.04
CA PRO A 173 -14.39 -8.30 3.36
C PRO A 173 -15.35 -8.35 2.19
N THR A 174 -16.19 -7.34 2.09
CA THR A 174 -17.27 -7.29 1.09
C THR A 174 -17.32 -5.90 0.45
N PRO A 175 -17.39 -5.79 -0.87
CA PRO A 175 -17.63 -4.51 -1.54
C PRO A 175 -18.92 -3.86 -1.03
N ALA A 176 -18.87 -2.57 -0.77
CA ALA A 176 -20.03 -1.76 -0.41
C ALA A 176 -20.75 -1.30 -1.68
N GLU A 177 -22.07 -1.15 -1.60
CA GLU A 177 -22.92 -0.71 -2.70
C GLU A 177 -23.89 0.39 -2.24
N GLY A 178 -24.41 1.18 -3.18
CA GLY A 178 -25.40 2.24 -2.93
C GLY A 178 -24.92 3.27 -1.90
N ASP A 179 -25.81 3.66 -0.99
CA ASP A 179 -25.54 4.72 0.01
C ASP A 179 -24.32 4.42 0.90
N GLU A 180 -24.00 3.14 1.16
CA GLU A 180 -22.83 2.78 1.93
C GLU A 180 -21.54 3.04 1.14
N ALA A 181 -21.52 2.70 -0.14
CA ALA A 181 -20.38 2.99 -1.01
C ALA A 181 -20.13 4.49 -1.11
N ASP A 182 -21.19 5.27 -1.31
CA ASP A 182 -21.13 6.73 -1.39
C ASP A 182 -20.59 7.34 -0.09
N ARG A 183 -21.03 6.83 1.06
CA ARG A 183 -20.55 7.26 2.38
C ARG A 183 -19.04 6.97 2.58
N ILE A 184 -18.56 5.81 2.15
CA ILE A 184 -17.14 5.43 2.30
C ILE A 184 -16.24 6.27 1.40
N LEU A 185 -16.72 6.68 0.23
CA LEU A 185 -15.97 7.46 -0.76
C LEU A 185 -16.05 8.99 -0.54
N ALA A 186 -16.93 9.46 0.33
CA ALA A 186 -17.10 10.88 0.65
C ALA A 186 -16.00 11.40 1.58
#